data_c14335f84937e13f3111058871fe5609
#
_entry.id   c14335f84937e13f3111058871fe5609
#
_cell.length_a   1.000
_cell.length_b   1.000
_cell.length_c   1.000
_cell.angle_alpha   90.00
_cell.angle_beta   90.00
_cell.angle_gamma   90.00
#
_symmetry.space_group_name_H-M   'P 1'
#
loop_
_entity.id
_entity.type
_entity.pdbx_description
1 polymer ?
#
loop_
_entity_poly.entity_id
_entity_poly.type
_entity_poly.pdbx_seq_one_letter_code
_entity_poly.pdbx_strand_id
1 'polypeptide(L)'
;MATLNPVEMEGTFPLPEAQLDRFMVRASLGYPDRDEESSMLDRFKAGETPDAIQPSTTSTDIIAARNAVDQVKVDDTVRNYLLDIIEKTRSTESLRLGASPRASLALQHAAQGRAAMNGRDYILPDDVKQLTVPVLAHRLLAETSTQLRGQATDQIVREITESTPVPIEHE
;
A
#
# COMPACT_ATOMS: atom_id res chain seq x y z
N MET A 1 12.84 4.71 -0.17
CA MET A 1 11.64 5.52 -0.44
C MET A 1 11.88 6.27 -1.73
N ALA A 2 10.85 6.42 -2.58
CA ALA A 2 10.89 7.26 -3.78
C ALA A 2 9.66 8.15 -3.77
N THR A 3 9.79 9.36 -4.31
CA THR A 3 8.69 10.30 -4.53
C THR A 3 8.49 10.48 -6.02
N LEU A 4 7.24 10.69 -6.42
CA LEU A 4 6.85 10.93 -7.80
C LEU A 4 5.97 12.17 -7.83
N ASN A 5 6.37 13.16 -8.62
CA ASN A 5 5.52 14.33 -8.86
C ASN A 5 4.86 14.18 -10.25
N PRO A 6 3.52 14.04 -10.33
CA PRO A 6 2.86 13.87 -11.62
C PRO A 6 3.08 15.02 -12.61
N VAL A 7 3.32 16.24 -12.10
CA VAL A 7 3.54 17.44 -12.94
C VAL A 7 4.92 17.42 -13.59
N GLU A 8 5.91 16.80 -12.97
CA GLU A 8 7.29 16.74 -13.46
C GLU A 8 7.56 15.51 -14.34
N MET A 9 6.54 14.74 -14.68
CA MET A 9 6.70 13.52 -15.50
C MET A 9 6.89 13.79 -16.99
N GLU A 10 6.67 14.99 -17.48
CA GLU A 10 7.01 15.35 -18.87
C GLU A 10 8.53 15.24 -19.07
N GLY A 11 8.94 14.25 -19.89
CA GLY A 11 10.35 14.00 -20.21
C GLY A 11 11.05 12.96 -19.33
N THR A 12 10.37 12.33 -18.36
CA THR A 12 10.91 11.21 -17.60
C THR A 12 10.33 9.86 -18.06
N PHE A 13 11.14 8.80 -18.02
CA PHE A 13 10.65 7.45 -18.29
C PHE A 13 10.01 6.87 -17.03
N PRO A 14 8.82 6.23 -17.14
CA PRO A 14 8.25 5.51 -16.01
C PRO A 14 9.19 4.39 -15.56
N LEU A 15 9.19 4.11 -14.26
CA LEU A 15 9.95 2.98 -13.72
C LEU A 15 9.46 1.67 -14.34
N PRO A 16 10.38 0.76 -14.75
CA PRO A 16 9.98 -0.57 -15.19
C PRO A 16 9.17 -1.31 -14.13
N GLU A 17 8.23 -2.16 -14.57
CA GLU A 17 7.34 -2.92 -13.67
C GLU A 17 8.11 -3.74 -12.62
N ALA A 18 9.24 -4.35 -13.02
CA ALA A 18 10.11 -5.10 -12.12
C ALA A 18 10.73 -4.25 -11.00
N GLN A 19 10.88 -2.94 -11.22
CA GLN A 19 11.31 -2.00 -10.18
C GLN A 19 10.15 -1.56 -9.29
N LEU A 20 8.97 -1.35 -9.87
CA LEU A 20 7.75 -1.02 -9.12
C LEU A 20 7.36 -2.14 -8.15
N ASP A 21 7.48 -3.41 -8.55
CA ASP A 21 7.22 -4.58 -7.68
C ASP A 21 8.10 -4.62 -6.42
N ARG A 22 9.22 -3.88 -6.39
CA ARG A 22 10.12 -3.81 -5.23
C ARG A 22 9.68 -2.81 -4.16
N PHE A 23 8.78 -1.89 -4.46
CA PHE A 23 8.22 -0.96 -3.47
C PHE A 23 7.10 -1.63 -2.70
N MET A 24 7.15 -1.56 -1.37
CA MET A 24 6.18 -2.23 -0.50
C MET A 24 4.79 -1.61 -0.62
N VAL A 25 4.71 -0.30 -0.57
CA VAL A 25 3.45 0.47 -0.56
C VAL A 25 3.55 1.64 -1.50
N ARG A 26 2.47 1.93 -2.23
CA ARG A 26 2.24 3.19 -2.94
C ARG A 26 1.19 3.99 -2.18
N ALA A 27 1.53 5.20 -1.78
CA ALA A 27 0.62 6.13 -1.12
C ALA A 27 0.54 7.45 -1.89
N SER A 28 -0.60 8.12 -1.82
CA SER A 28 -0.80 9.48 -2.31
C SER A 28 -1.07 10.38 -1.11
N LEU A 29 -0.38 11.51 -1.05
CA LEU A 29 -0.58 12.51 -0.01
C LEU A 29 -1.81 13.41 -0.30
N GLY A 30 -2.23 13.48 -1.58
CA GLY A 30 -3.28 14.42 -1.98
C GLY A 30 -2.82 15.87 -1.94
N TYR A 31 -3.77 16.78 -1.94
CA TYR A 31 -3.54 18.21 -1.72
C TYR A 31 -3.85 18.55 -0.25
N PRO A 32 -3.14 19.55 0.32
CA PRO A 32 -3.50 20.07 1.64
C PRO A 32 -4.90 20.70 1.61
N ASP A 33 -5.56 20.74 2.74
CA ASP A 33 -6.76 21.54 2.90
C ASP A 33 -6.42 23.04 2.99
N ARG A 34 -7.44 23.89 2.99
CA ARG A 34 -7.26 25.35 2.98
C ARG A 34 -6.50 25.86 4.20
N ASP A 35 -6.71 25.28 5.37
CA ASP A 35 -6.09 25.73 6.62
C ASP A 35 -4.64 25.26 6.70
N GLU A 36 -4.37 24.05 6.23
CA GLU A 36 -3.01 23.53 6.07
C GLU A 36 -2.20 24.35 5.06
N GLU A 37 -2.82 24.72 3.93
CA GLU A 37 -2.18 25.55 2.90
C GLU A 37 -1.90 26.98 3.43
N SER A 38 -2.83 27.57 4.17
CA SER A 38 -2.63 28.86 4.86
C SER A 38 -1.48 28.78 5.85
N SER A 39 -1.44 27.75 6.69
CA SER A 39 -0.35 27.51 7.65
C SER A 39 1.02 27.36 6.95
N MET A 40 1.03 26.67 5.80
CA MET A 40 2.25 26.53 4.99
C MET A 40 2.76 27.88 4.49
N LEU A 41 1.87 28.77 4.03
CA LEU A 41 2.23 30.10 3.57
C LEU A 41 2.80 30.96 4.72
N ASP A 42 2.22 30.88 5.91
CA ASP A 42 2.71 31.59 7.10
C ASP A 42 4.09 31.11 7.53
N ARG A 43 4.32 29.79 7.55
CA ARG A 43 5.65 29.21 7.86
C ARG A 43 6.71 29.59 6.82
N PHE A 44 6.34 29.59 5.54
CA PHE A 44 7.24 30.04 4.48
C PHE A 44 7.63 31.52 4.67
N LYS A 45 6.66 32.39 5.01
CA LYS A 45 6.90 33.82 5.31
C LYS A 45 7.77 34.03 6.55
N ALA A 46 7.65 33.12 7.54
CA ALA A 46 8.50 33.15 8.74
C ALA A 46 9.92 32.62 8.48
N GLY A 47 10.24 32.14 7.27
CA GLY A 47 11.55 31.60 6.92
C GLY A 47 11.85 30.22 7.48
N GLU A 48 10.80 29.45 7.85
CA GLU A 48 10.98 28.06 8.27
C GLU A 48 11.46 27.22 7.09
N THR A 49 12.50 26.43 7.32
CA THR A 49 13.08 25.52 6.33
C THR A 49 12.90 24.07 6.78
N PRO A 50 12.89 23.09 5.85
CA PRO A 50 12.86 21.66 6.19
C PRO A 50 13.99 21.21 7.14
N ASP A 51 15.11 21.94 7.15
CA ASP A 51 16.27 21.67 8.03
C ASP A 51 15.98 21.90 9.52
N ALA A 52 14.89 22.61 9.84
CA ALA A 52 14.43 22.81 11.21
C ALA A 52 13.75 21.59 11.83
N ILE A 53 13.47 20.55 11.03
CA ILE A 53 12.81 19.33 11.50
C ILE A 53 13.77 18.53 12.39
N GLN A 54 13.37 18.33 13.64
CA GLN A 54 14.14 17.53 14.59
C GLN A 54 13.79 16.02 14.43
N PRO A 55 14.77 15.12 14.67
CA PRO A 55 14.50 13.68 14.70
C PRO A 55 13.42 13.34 15.74
N SER A 56 12.40 12.59 15.34
CA SER A 56 11.29 12.14 16.22
C SER A 56 11.53 10.75 16.81
N THR A 57 12.52 10.01 16.31
CA THR A 57 12.82 8.64 16.74
C THR A 57 14.28 8.29 16.47
N THR A 58 14.76 7.21 17.05
CA THR A 58 16.12 6.69 16.87
C THR A 58 16.14 5.46 15.96
N SER A 59 17.33 5.12 15.44
CA SER A 59 17.52 3.86 14.70
C SER A 59 17.21 2.63 15.54
N THR A 60 17.49 2.68 16.86
CA THR A 60 17.19 1.61 17.81
C THR A 60 15.67 1.40 17.91
N ASP A 61 14.89 2.48 18.00
CA ASP A 61 13.42 2.41 18.07
C ASP A 61 12.84 1.80 16.79
N ILE A 62 13.39 2.18 15.63
CA ILE A 62 12.96 1.59 14.34
C ILE A 62 13.26 0.10 14.27
N ILE A 63 14.42 -0.35 14.75
CA ILE A 63 14.76 -1.77 14.79
C ILE A 63 13.83 -2.52 15.76
N ALA A 64 13.55 -1.95 16.93
CA ALA A 64 12.61 -2.53 17.89
C ALA A 64 11.19 -2.65 17.31
N ALA A 65 10.71 -1.60 16.61
CA ALA A 65 9.42 -1.62 15.95
C ALA A 65 9.34 -2.71 14.86
N ARG A 66 10.38 -2.85 14.03
CA ARG A 66 10.45 -3.93 13.02
C ARG A 66 10.38 -5.32 13.65
N ASN A 67 11.15 -5.55 14.71
CA ASN A 67 11.12 -6.83 15.43
C ASN A 67 9.72 -7.10 16.04
N ALA A 68 9.04 -6.08 16.53
CA ALA A 68 7.67 -6.22 17.04
C ALA A 68 6.68 -6.60 15.93
N VAL A 69 6.79 -6.00 14.74
CA VAL A 69 5.96 -6.36 13.57
C VAL A 69 6.18 -7.82 13.15
N ASP A 70 7.42 -8.30 13.17
CA ASP A 70 7.75 -9.69 12.81
C ASP A 70 7.14 -10.73 13.78
N GLN A 71 6.78 -10.32 15.00
CA GLN A 71 6.14 -11.19 16.01
C GLN A 71 4.61 -11.21 15.89
N VAL A 72 4.00 -10.35 15.07
CA VAL A 72 2.54 -10.33 14.86
C VAL A 72 2.09 -11.63 14.20
N LYS A 73 1.16 -12.32 14.83
CA LYS A 73 0.65 -13.63 14.40
C LYS A 73 -0.20 -13.51 13.14
N VAL A 74 -0.09 -14.51 12.29
CA VAL A 74 -0.88 -14.66 11.07
C VAL A 74 -1.61 -15.99 11.16
N ASP A 75 -2.90 -15.96 11.43
CA ASP A 75 -3.74 -17.14 11.42
C ASP A 75 -3.89 -17.71 10.00
N ASP A 76 -4.05 -19.03 9.90
CA ASP A 76 -4.17 -19.70 8.62
C ASP A 76 -5.43 -19.27 7.84
N THR A 77 -6.51 -18.94 8.51
CA THR A 77 -7.74 -18.43 7.87
C THR A 77 -7.51 -17.08 7.21
N VAL A 78 -6.82 -16.17 7.88
CA VAL A 78 -6.48 -14.85 7.33
C VAL A 78 -5.41 -14.97 6.25
N ARG A 79 -4.46 -15.90 6.40
CA ARG A 79 -3.47 -16.20 5.36
C ARG A 79 -4.15 -16.73 4.09
N ASN A 80 -5.09 -17.64 4.21
CA ASN A 80 -5.84 -18.17 3.08
C ASN A 80 -6.65 -17.05 2.39
N TYR A 81 -7.31 -16.18 3.14
CA TYR A 81 -8.02 -15.02 2.59
C TYR A 81 -7.10 -14.11 1.77
N LEU A 82 -5.89 -13.83 2.28
CA LEU A 82 -4.88 -13.08 1.55
C LEU A 82 -4.50 -13.79 0.24
N LEU A 83 -4.26 -15.09 0.29
CA LEU A 83 -3.90 -15.89 -0.89
C LEU A 83 -5.04 -15.94 -1.91
N ASP A 84 -6.27 -16.03 -1.48
CA ASP A 84 -7.46 -15.99 -2.37
C ASP A 84 -7.52 -14.68 -3.16
N ILE A 85 -7.25 -13.54 -2.50
CA ILE A 85 -7.15 -12.25 -3.18
C ILE A 85 -6.02 -12.28 -4.22
N ILE A 86 -4.84 -12.77 -3.85
CA ILE A 86 -3.68 -12.85 -4.75
C ILE A 86 -3.99 -13.75 -5.97
N GLU A 87 -4.61 -14.90 -5.76
CA GLU A 87 -4.98 -15.83 -6.84
C GLU A 87 -6.00 -15.23 -7.80
N LYS A 88 -6.99 -14.52 -7.27
CA LYS A 88 -7.96 -13.79 -8.09
C LYS A 88 -7.28 -12.73 -8.98
N THR A 89 -6.22 -12.05 -8.51
CA THR A 89 -5.49 -11.12 -9.39
C THR A 89 -4.81 -11.83 -10.56
N ARG A 90 -4.47 -13.11 -10.44
CA ARG A 90 -3.80 -13.91 -11.48
C ARG A 90 -4.78 -14.54 -12.46
N SER A 91 -6.05 -14.71 -12.06
CA SER A 91 -7.07 -15.39 -12.85
C SER A 91 -8.08 -14.44 -13.51
N THR A 92 -8.09 -13.15 -13.15
CA THR A 92 -9.03 -12.18 -13.75
C THR A 92 -8.59 -11.78 -15.16
N GLU A 93 -9.55 -11.72 -16.09
CA GLU A 93 -9.33 -11.25 -17.47
C GLU A 93 -9.04 -9.74 -17.56
N SER A 94 -9.33 -8.99 -16.49
CA SER A 94 -9.08 -7.55 -16.44
C SER A 94 -7.61 -7.19 -16.28
N LEU A 95 -6.77 -8.15 -15.90
CA LEU A 95 -5.33 -7.97 -15.66
C LEU A 95 -4.50 -8.83 -16.61
N ARG A 96 -3.55 -8.19 -17.30
CA ARG A 96 -2.52 -8.87 -18.10
C ARG A 96 -1.42 -9.48 -17.22
N LEU A 97 -1.14 -8.84 -16.08
CA LEU A 97 -0.17 -9.31 -15.09
C LEU A 97 -0.78 -9.22 -13.69
N GLY A 98 -0.94 -10.37 -13.04
CA GLY A 98 -1.37 -10.51 -11.66
C GLY A 98 -0.23 -10.35 -10.65
N ALA A 99 -0.57 -10.47 -9.37
CA ALA A 99 0.36 -10.28 -8.26
C ALA A 99 1.47 -11.34 -8.21
N SER A 100 2.71 -10.89 -8.03
CA SER A 100 3.87 -11.75 -7.84
C SER A 100 3.88 -12.39 -6.44
N PRO A 101 4.68 -13.45 -6.19
CA PRO A 101 4.89 -13.96 -4.82
C PRO A 101 5.45 -12.90 -3.86
N ARG A 102 6.22 -11.93 -4.36
CA ARG A 102 6.69 -10.79 -3.57
C ARG A 102 5.54 -9.90 -3.10
N ALA A 103 4.50 -9.77 -3.90
CA ALA A 103 3.29 -9.03 -3.51
C ALA A 103 2.57 -9.71 -2.34
N SER A 104 2.52 -11.05 -2.30
CA SER A 104 1.94 -11.80 -1.17
C SER A 104 2.70 -11.52 0.13
N LEU A 105 4.04 -11.59 0.08
CA LEU A 105 4.90 -11.27 1.23
C LEU A 105 4.74 -9.81 1.68
N ALA A 106 4.67 -8.88 0.73
CA ALA A 106 4.50 -7.46 1.03
C ALA A 106 3.14 -7.18 1.67
N LEU A 107 2.06 -7.82 1.18
CA LEU A 107 0.72 -7.65 1.74
C LEU A 107 0.61 -8.21 3.16
N GLN A 108 1.17 -9.41 3.41
CA GLN A 108 1.22 -9.98 4.75
C GLN A 108 1.99 -9.08 5.71
N HIS A 109 3.19 -8.65 5.33
CA HIS A 109 4.03 -7.83 6.21
C HIS A 109 3.41 -6.43 6.47
N ALA A 110 2.76 -5.83 5.46
CA ALA A 110 2.02 -4.59 5.65
C ALA A 110 0.83 -4.76 6.61
N ALA A 111 0.09 -5.89 6.51
CA ALA A 111 -1.00 -6.21 7.42
C ALA A 111 -0.50 -6.41 8.87
N GLN A 112 0.64 -7.08 9.06
CA GLN A 112 1.29 -7.19 10.36
C GLN A 112 1.68 -5.81 10.93
N GLY A 113 2.27 -4.93 10.10
CA GLY A 113 2.59 -3.57 10.48
C GLY A 113 1.34 -2.78 10.92
N ARG A 114 0.24 -2.89 10.18
CA ARG A 114 -1.03 -2.25 10.53
C ARG A 114 -1.59 -2.77 11.85
N ALA A 115 -1.57 -4.09 12.08
CA ALA A 115 -2.02 -4.69 13.33
C ALA A 115 -1.20 -4.18 14.52
N ALA A 116 0.14 -4.15 14.40
CA ALA A 116 1.05 -3.62 15.42
C ALA A 116 0.78 -2.14 15.72
N MET A 117 0.57 -1.31 14.70
CA MET A 117 0.22 0.12 14.86
C MET A 117 -1.12 0.32 15.60
N ASN A 118 -2.03 -0.65 15.51
CA ASN A 118 -3.30 -0.68 16.24
C ASN A 118 -3.20 -1.42 17.59
N GLY A 119 -2.00 -1.74 18.08
CA GLY A 119 -1.75 -2.38 19.36
C GLY A 119 -2.16 -3.86 19.42
N ARG A 120 -2.26 -4.56 18.30
CA ARG A 120 -2.63 -5.97 18.21
C ARG A 120 -1.41 -6.84 17.89
N ASP A 121 -1.38 -8.04 18.45
CA ASP A 121 -0.36 -9.07 18.20
C ASP A 121 -0.81 -10.12 17.15
N TYR A 122 -1.91 -9.85 16.44
CA TYR A 122 -2.46 -10.67 15.36
C TYR A 122 -3.12 -9.80 14.29
N ILE A 123 -3.14 -10.30 13.04
CA ILE A 123 -3.80 -9.64 11.92
C ILE A 123 -5.28 -10.03 11.83
N LEU A 124 -6.09 -9.10 11.33
CA LEU A 124 -7.49 -9.31 10.97
C LEU A 124 -7.67 -9.29 9.45
N PRO A 125 -8.74 -9.90 8.90
CA PRO A 125 -9.08 -9.78 7.50
C PRO A 125 -9.20 -8.33 7.02
N ASP A 126 -9.68 -7.43 7.88
CA ASP A 126 -9.78 -5.99 7.59
C ASP A 126 -8.42 -5.31 7.40
N ASP A 127 -7.36 -5.78 8.08
CA ASP A 127 -6.02 -5.26 7.86
C ASP A 127 -5.53 -5.60 6.45
N VAL A 128 -5.79 -6.82 6.01
CA VAL A 128 -5.49 -7.26 4.64
C VAL A 128 -6.29 -6.43 3.65
N LYS A 129 -7.62 -6.34 3.83
CA LYS A 129 -8.55 -5.65 2.93
C LYS A 129 -8.16 -4.19 2.69
N GLN A 130 -7.83 -3.46 3.74
CA GLN A 130 -7.47 -2.04 3.64
C GLN A 130 -6.13 -1.80 2.95
N LEU A 131 -5.25 -2.79 2.93
CA LEU A 131 -3.91 -2.68 2.34
C LEU A 131 -3.80 -3.27 0.93
N THR A 132 -4.85 -3.91 0.40
CA THR A 132 -4.81 -4.47 -0.96
C THR A 132 -4.47 -3.44 -2.01
N VAL A 133 -5.17 -2.30 -2.05
CA VAL A 133 -4.92 -1.25 -3.06
C VAL A 133 -3.52 -0.64 -2.91
N PRO A 134 -3.11 -0.10 -1.74
CA PRO A 134 -1.79 0.51 -1.61
C PRO A 134 -0.63 -0.47 -1.84
N VAL A 135 -0.81 -1.77 -1.60
CA VAL A 135 0.25 -2.77 -1.79
C VAL A 135 0.22 -3.40 -3.18
N LEU A 136 -0.95 -3.65 -3.76
CA LEU A 136 -1.06 -4.43 -5.00
C LEU A 136 -1.17 -3.57 -6.26
N ALA A 137 -1.93 -2.46 -6.23
CA ALA A 137 -2.32 -1.77 -7.44
C ALA A 137 -1.14 -1.30 -8.33
N HIS A 138 -0.02 -0.90 -7.73
CA HIS A 138 1.18 -0.46 -8.46
C HIS A 138 2.03 -1.59 -9.03
N ARG A 139 1.69 -2.84 -8.75
CA ARG A 139 2.40 -4.07 -9.17
C ARG A 139 1.67 -4.83 -10.26
N LEU A 140 0.42 -4.45 -10.54
CA LEU A 140 -0.47 -5.12 -11.47
C LEU A 140 -0.55 -4.34 -12.78
N LEU A 141 -0.76 -5.05 -13.87
CA LEU A 141 -0.95 -4.46 -15.18
C LEU A 141 -2.35 -4.78 -15.69
N ALA A 142 -3.16 -3.75 -15.88
CA ALA A 142 -4.47 -3.91 -16.48
C ALA A 142 -4.36 -4.28 -17.97
N GLU A 143 -5.32 -5.08 -18.46
CA GLU A 143 -5.47 -5.34 -19.90
C GLU A 143 -5.73 -4.06 -20.68
N THR A 144 -5.24 -3.98 -21.90
CA THR A 144 -5.39 -2.80 -22.76
C THR A 144 -6.86 -2.46 -22.98
N SER A 145 -7.72 -3.46 -23.15
CA SER A 145 -9.16 -3.29 -23.30
C SER A 145 -9.81 -2.68 -22.05
N THR A 146 -9.31 -3.02 -20.87
CA THR A 146 -9.76 -2.52 -19.59
C THR A 146 -9.31 -1.08 -19.38
N GLN A 147 -8.07 -0.76 -19.72
CA GLN A 147 -7.54 0.61 -19.71
C GLN A 147 -8.33 1.55 -20.63
N LEU A 148 -8.66 1.09 -21.85
CA LEU A 148 -9.46 1.86 -22.82
C LEU A 148 -10.89 2.14 -22.32
N ARG A 149 -11.42 1.31 -21.40
CA ARG A 149 -12.70 1.56 -20.73
C ARG A 149 -12.58 2.51 -19.54
N GLY A 150 -11.38 3.05 -19.26
CA GLY A 150 -11.13 3.99 -18.17
C GLY A 150 -11.07 3.34 -16.78
N GLN A 151 -11.02 2.02 -16.69
CA GLN A 151 -10.94 1.33 -15.41
C GLN A 151 -9.49 1.34 -14.90
N ALA A 152 -9.27 1.99 -13.78
CA ALA A 152 -7.97 2.04 -13.13
C ALA A 152 -7.66 0.74 -12.38
N THR A 153 -6.37 0.37 -12.30
CA THR A 153 -5.91 -0.82 -11.55
C THR A 153 -6.39 -0.82 -10.10
N ASP A 154 -6.46 0.35 -9.48
CA ASP A 154 -6.96 0.53 -8.11
C ASP A 154 -8.42 0.05 -7.97
N GLN A 155 -9.26 0.32 -8.97
CA GLN A 155 -10.66 -0.13 -8.99
C GLN A 155 -10.75 -1.65 -9.16
N ILE A 156 -9.97 -2.24 -10.05
CA ILE A 156 -9.91 -3.70 -10.24
C ILE A 156 -9.54 -4.39 -8.93
N VAL A 157 -8.53 -3.88 -8.21
CA VAL A 157 -8.13 -4.44 -6.91
C VAL A 157 -9.25 -4.33 -5.87
N ARG A 158 -10.00 -3.23 -5.84
CA ARG A 158 -11.16 -3.07 -4.94
C ARG A 158 -12.23 -4.11 -5.25
N GLU A 159 -12.61 -4.28 -6.51
CA GLU A 159 -13.62 -5.24 -6.96
C GLU A 159 -13.21 -6.69 -6.60
N ILE A 160 -11.94 -7.06 -6.83
CA ILE A 160 -11.40 -8.35 -6.43
C ILE A 160 -11.50 -8.54 -4.91
N THR A 161 -11.10 -7.55 -4.14
CA THR A 161 -11.10 -7.59 -2.68
C THR A 161 -12.53 -7.71 -2.12
N GLU A 162 -13.48 -6.94 -2.65
CA GLU A 162 -14.88 -6.95 -2.24
C GLU A 162 -15.59 -8.27 -2.62
N SER A 163 -15.22 -8.86 -3.76
CA SER A 163 -15.77 -10.14 -4.19
C SER A 163 -15.16 -11.37 -3.51
N THR A 164 -14.09 -11.19 -2.70
CA THR A 164 -13.46 -12.29 -1.98
C THR A 164 -14.14 -12.48 -0.63
N PRO A 165 -14.70 -13.68 -0.36
CA PRO A 165 -15.38 -13.96 0.91
C PRO A 165 -14.43 -13.74 2.10
N VAL A 166 -14.89 -12.97 3.07
CA VAL A 166 -14.15 -12.79 4.33
C VAL A 166 -14.34 -14.03 5.18
N PRO A 167 -13.28 -14.61 5.77
CA PRO A 167 -13.42 -15.74 6.67
C PRO A 167 -14.29 -15.37 7.87
N ILE A 168 -15.28 -16.20 8.17
CA ILE A 168 -16.12 -16.10 9.37
C ILE A 168 -15.41 -16.90 10.44
N GLU A 169 -15.09 -16.28 11.58
CA GLU A 169 -14.63 -17.03 12.74
C GLU A 169 -15.76 -17.97 13.19
N HIS A 170 -15.54 -19.26 13.08
CA HIS A 170 -16.37 -20.24 13.77
C HIS A 170 -15.87 -20.30 15.22
N GLU A 171 -16.68 -19.81 16.15
CA GLU A 171 -16.50 -20.04 17.59
C GLU A 171 -16.41 -21.56 17.93
#